data_04a09564ee6086abe785126c96558551
#
_entry.id   04a09564ee6086abe785126c96558551
#
_cell.length_a   1.000
_cell.length_b   1.000
_cell.length_c   1.000
_cell.angle_alpha   90.00
_cell.angle_beta   90.00
_cell.angle_gamma   90.00
#
_symmetry.space_group_name_H-M   'P 1'
#
loop_
_entity.id
_entity.type
_entity.pdbx_description
1 polymer ?
#
loop_
_entity_poly.entity_id
_entity_poly.type
_entity_poly.pdbx_seq_one_letter_code
_entity_poly.pdbx_strand_id
1 'polypeptide(L)'
;MCVYALYQQTVRGVQVGDSPAPNGVLIVVLIFLSIMLWGYFKLKLEVWIDQDGIHYRFFPLIFKNKLISKGEIQQYEIRKYKPIIDYGGWGVRRGFGRKWQRAYNVSGNIGLQLYLTNGKKVLFGTQRSQAIMYAMDEMMKLKSEIRKY
;
A
#
# COMPACT_ATOMS: atom_id res chain seq x y z
N MET A 1 -27.53 2.05 2.81
CA MET A 1 -28.36 2.69 3.86
C MET A 1 -28.43 4.21 3.67
N CYS A 2 -27.33 5.00 3.72
CA CYS A 2 -27.40 6.47 3.63
C CYS A 2 -28.07 7.02 2.36
N VAL A 3 -27.78 6.44 1.17
CA VAL A 3 -28.39 6.87 -0.12
C VAL A 3 -29.91 6.64 -0.11
N TYR A 4 -30.34 5.49 0.41
CA TYR A 4 -31.76 5.16 0.53
C TYR A 4 -32.48 6.09 1.50
N ALA A 5 -31.87 6.37 2.64
CA ALA A 5 -32.41 7.30 3.63
C ALA A 5 -32.53 8.73 3.06
N LEU A 6 -31.51 9.21 2.35
CA LEU A 6 -31.55 10.51 1.66
C LEU A 6 -32.67 10.56 0.61
N TYR A 7 -32.78 9.55 -0.23
CA TYR A 7 -33.84 9.49 -1.24
C TYR A 7 -35.24 9.54 -0.61
N GLN A 8 -35.47 8.75 0.44
CA GLN A 8 -36.76 8.75 1.13
C GLN A 8 -37.09 10.09 1.82
N GLN A 9 -36.07 10.70 2.44
CA GLN A 9 -36.29 11.98 3.16
C GLN A 9 -36.42 13.17 2.20
N THR A 10 -35.64 13.22 1.10
CA THR A 10 -35.63 14.40 0.20
C THR A 10 -36.69 14.30 -0.89
N VAL A 11 -36.95 13.11 -1.43
CA VAL A 11 -37.88 12.93 -2.56
C VAL A 11 -39.28 12.53 -2.11
N ARG A 12 -39.40 11.69 -1.10
CA ARG A 12 -40.69 11.18 -0.63
C ARG A 12 -41.19 11.87 0.66
N GLY A 13 -40.34 12.68 1.33
CA GLY A 13 -40.70 13.34 2.58
C GLY A 13 -40.96 12.38 3.77
N VAL A 14 -40.55 11.12 3.63
CA VAL A 14 -40.75 10.08 4.63
C VAL A 14 -39.55 10.00 5.55
N GLN A 15 -39.73 10.19 6.84
CA GLN A 15 -38.66 10.04 7.84
C GLN A 15 -38.30 8.57 8.01
N VAL A 16 -36.98 8.29 7.97
CA VAL A 16 -36.45 6.94 8.10
C VAL A 16 -35.87 6.74 9.49
N GLY A 17 -36.59 5.95 10.34
CA GLY A 17 -36.22 5.63 11.72
C GLY A 17 -36.83 6.58 12.74
N ASP A 18 -36.68 6.23 14.03
CA ASP A 18 -37.27 6.95 15.17
C ASP A 18 -36.60 8.32 15.45
N SER A 19 -35.38 8.48 14.98
CA SER A 19 -34.60 9.74 15.07
C SER A 19 -33.85 9.97 13.75
N PRO A 20 -34.54 10.49 12.71
CA PRO A 20 -33.92 10.67 11.39
C PRO A 20 -32.82 11.72 11.45
N ALA A 21 -31.65 11.35 10.90
CA ALA A 21 -30.55 12.31 10.81
C ALA A 21 -30.89 13.45 9.86
N PRO A 22 -30.51 14.70 10.18
CA PRO A 22 -30.76 15.85 9.31
C PRO A 22 -30.17 15.60 7.89
N ASN A 23 -30.87 16.03 6.84
CA ASN A 23 -30.44 15.85 5.46
C ASN A 23 -29.01 16.36 5.21
N GLY A 24 -28.63 17.46 5.87
CA GLY A 24 -27.26 18.00 5.78
C GLY A 24 -26.20 17.02 6.27
N VAL A 25 -26.45 16.30 7.38
CA VAL A 25 -25.54 15.28 7.90
C VAL A 25 -25.40 14.12 6.92
N LEU A 26 -26.52 13.65 6.34
CA LEU A 26 -26.51 12.56 5.37
C LEU A 26 -25.71 12.94 4.11
N ILE A 27 -25.85 14.18 3.63
CA ILE A 27 -25.08 14.69 2.48
C ILE A 27 -23.58 14.74 2.81
N VAL A 28 -23.20 15.26 3.97
CA VAL A 28 -21.80 15.31 4.40
C VAL A 28 -21.19 13.91 4.47
N VAL A 29 -21.91 12.95 5.05
CA VAL A 29 -21.47 11.55 5.13
C VAL A 29 -21.30 10.95 3.73
N LEU A 30 -22.23 11.20 2.80
CA LEU A 30 -22.10 10.71 1.43
C LEU A 30 -20.90 11.31 0.69
N ILE A 31 -20.68 12.61 0.82
CA ILE A 31 -19.51 13.27 0.24
C ILE A 31 -18.22 12.67 0.82
N PHE A 32 -18.16 12.50 2.13
CA PHE A 32 -17.02 11.90 2.81
C PHE A 32 -16.74 10.47 2.33
N LEU A 33 -17.75 9.62 2.26
CA LEU A 33 -17.63 8.25 1.74
C LEU A 33 -17.21 8.23 0.28
N SER A 34 -17.72 9.15 -0.54
CA SER A 34 -17.37 9.27 -1.96
C SER A 34 -15.89 9.65 -2.13
N ILE A 35 -15.40 10.60 -1.34
CA ILE A 35 -13.98 11.01 -1.34
C ILE A 35 -13.09 9.84 -0.89
N MET A 36 -13.48 9.13 0.16
CA MET A 36 -12.75 7.96 0.65
C MET A 36 -12.68 6.86 -0.41
N LEU A 37 -13.80 6.56 -1.05
CA LEU A 37 -13.88 5.55 -2.10
C LEU A 37 -13.04 5.96 -3.32
N TRP A 38 -13.14 7.21 -3.75
CA TRP A 38 -12.32 7.75 -4.83
C TRP A 38 -10.82 7.66 -4.51
N GLY A 39 -10.43 8.03 -3.28
CA GLY A 39 -9.04 7.91 -2.79
C GLY A 39 -8.55 6.45 -2.80
N TYR A 40 -9.43 5.50 -2.44
CA TYR A 40 -9.11 4.07 -2.48
C TYR A 40 -8.80 3.59 -3.91
N PHE A 41 -9.61 3.98 -4.90
CA PHE A 41 -9.38 3.62 -6.31
C PHE A 41 -8.12 4.27 -6.90
N LYS A 42 -7.65 5.36 -6.31
CA LYS A 42 -6.40 6.03 -6.72
C LYS A 42 -5.15 5.46 -6.07
N LEU A 43 -5.27 4.48 -5.15
CA LEU A 43 -4.11 3.84 -4.54
C LEU A 43 -3.27 3.13 -5.60
N LYS A 44 -2.04 3.57 -5.78
CA LYS A 44 -1.08 3.00 -6.72
C LYS A 44 0.29 2.87 -6.07
N LEU A 45 0.81 1.66 -6.05
CA LEU A 45 2.19 1.38 -5.69
C LEU A 45 3.02 1.26 -6.98
N GLU A 46 3.98 2.13 -7.14
CA GLU A 46 4.98 2.08 -8.20
C GLU A 46 6.31 1.68 -7.58
N VAL A 47 6.91 0.63 -8.11
CA VAL A 47 8.23 0.15 -7.70
C VAL A 47 9.04 -0.09 -8.97
N TRP A 48 10.21 0.51 -9.05
CA TRP A 48 11.18 0.24 -10.11
C TRP A 48 12.56 0.05 -9.53
N ILE A 49 13.34 -0.78 -10.19
CA ILE A 49 14.66 -1.22 -9.74
C ILE A 49 15.66 -0.80 -10.81
N ASP A 50 16.70 -0.12 -10.39
CA ASP A 50 17.81 0.30 -11.21
C ASP A 50 19.16 -0.05 -10.57
N GLN A 51 20.27 0.46 -11.11
CA GLN A 51 21.62 0.18 -10.62
C GLN A 51 21.87 0.78 -9.22
N ASP A 52 21.18 1.85 -8.85
CA ASP A 52 21.34 2.55 -7.59
C ASP A 52 20.56 1.87 -6.45
N GLY A 53 19.45 1.20 -6.79
CA GLY A 53 18.64 0.53 -5.80
C GLY A 53 17.17 0.37 -6.20
N ILE A 54 16.31 0.41 -5.21
CA ILE A 54 14.86 0.26 -5.36
C ILE A 54 14.21 1.62 -5.12
N HIS A 55 13.60 2.16 -6.16
CA HIS A 55 12.75 3.33 -6.08
C HIS A 55 11.31 2.91 -5.86
N TYR A 56 10.62 3.64 -5.02
CA TYR A 56 9.19 3.39 -4.80
C TYR A 56 8.41 4.66 -4.52
N ARG A 57 7.17 4.66 -4.95
CA ARG A 57 6.17 5.69 -4.69
C ARG A 57 4.82 5.05 -4.41
N PHE A 58 4.11 5.56 -3.43
CA PHE A 58 2.79 5.07 -3.07
C PHE A 58 1.77 6.21 -3.10
N PHE A 59 1.16 6.43 -4.26
CA PHE A 59 0.18 7.48 -4.46
C PHE A 59 -1.18 7.08 -3.83
N PRO A 60 -1.93 8.01 -3.18
CA PRO A 60 -1.61 9.42 -2.89
C PRO A 60 -0.89 9.64 -1.55
N LEU A 61 -0.52 8.58 -0.82
CA LEU A 61 0.05 8.69 0.52
C LEU A 61 1.53 9.14 0.54
N ILE A 62 2.28 8.77 -0.49
CA ILE A 62 3.69 9.12 -0.65
C ILE A 62 3.88 9.67 -2.07
N PHE A 63 3.90 10.99 -2.18
CA PHE A 63 4.06 11.69 -3.46
C PHE A 63 5.51 11.69 -3.96
N LYS A 64 6.48 11.76 -3.04
CA LYS A 64 7.90 11.80 -3.39
C LYS A 64 8.42 10.39 -3.65
N ASN A 65 9.24 10.26 -4.68
CA ASN A 65 9.99 9.04 -4.92
C ASN A 65 10.95 8.82 -3.74
N LYS A 66 10.94 7.62 -3.22
CA LYS A 66 11.87 7.16 -2.18
C LYS A 66 12.79 6.12 -2.76
N LEU A 67 14.05 6.19 -2.36
CA LEU A 67 15.09 5.25 -2.75
C LEU A 67 15.50 4.42 -1.52
N ILE A 68 15.63 3.13 -1.73
CA ILE A 68 16.38 2.22 -0.87
C ILE A 68 17.62 1.84 -1.64
N SER A 69 18.76 2.37 -1.21
CA SER A 69 20.02 2.15 -1.89
C SER A 69 20.40 0.67 -1.90
N LYS A 70 21.01 0.22 -3.00
CA LYS A 70 21.56 -1.12 -3.16
C LYS A 70 22.46 -1.53 -1.99
N GLY A 71 23.24 -0.58 -1.43
CA GLY A 71 24.11 -0.79 -0.28
C GLY A 71 23.38 -1.10 1.02
N GLU A 72 22.15 -0.60 1.18
CA GLU A 72 21.32 -0.83 2.36
C GLU A 72 20.62 -2.20 2.34
N ILE A 73 20.58 -2.89 1.19
CA ILE A 73 19.93 -4.18 1.04
C ILE A 73 20.90 -5.28 1.44
N GLN A 74 20.59 -5.98 2.53
CA GLN A 74 21.34 -7.12 3.02
C GLN A 74 20.88 -8.42 2.37
N GLN A 75 19.55 -8.62 2.32
CA GLN A 75 18.93 -9.81 1.77
C GLN A 75 17.56 -9.46 1.18
N TYR A 76 17.10 -10.22 0.20
CA TYR A 76 15.78 -10.10 -0.39
C TYR A 76 15.22 -11.48 -0.71
N GLU A 77 13.90 -11.58 -0.67
CA GLU A 77 13.17 -12.81 -1.00
C GLU A 77 11.76 -12.50 -1.52
N ILE A 78 11.25 -13.36 -2.38
CA ILE A 78 9.82 -13.36 -2.70
C ILE A 78 9.11 -14.28 -1.71
N ARG A 79 8.11 -13.74 -1.01
CA ARG A 79 7.32 -14.52 -0.06
C ARG A 79 5.82 -14.29 -0.23
N LYS A 80 5.06 -15.32 0.13
CA LYS A 80 3.64 -15.16 0.39
C LYS A 80 3.44 -14.57 1.78
N TYR A 81 2.48 -13.67 1.93
CA TYR A 81 2.11 -13.06 3.20
C TYR A 81 0.58 -12.96 3.31
N LYS A 82 0.08 -12.76 4.51
CA LYS A 82 -1.34 -12.57 4.78
C LYS A 82 -1.57 -11.09 5.11
N PRO A 83 -2.07 -10.25 4.16
CA PRO A 83 -2.15 -8.80 4.33
C PRO A 83 -2.88 -8.38 5.60
N ILE A 84 -4.00 -9.05 5.90
CA ILE A 84 -4.84 -8.72 7.06
C ILE A 84 -4.18 -9.16 8.37
N ILE A 85 -3.64 -10.39 8.42
CA ILE A 85 -3.07 -10.98 9.64
C ILE A 85 -1.71 -10.37 9.97
N ASP A 86 -0.83 -10.25 8.95
CA ASP A 86 0.56 -9.82 9.16
C ASP A 86 0.68 -8.29 9.30
N TYR A 87 -0.22 -7.53 8.66
CA TYR A 87 -0.11 -6.07 8.52
C TYR A 87 -1.41 -5.30 8.78
N GLY A 88 -2.51 -5.97 9.10
CA GLY A 88 -3.80 -5.34 9.36
C GLY A 88 -4.49 -4.77 8.11
N GLY A 89 -4.17 -5.29 6.91
CA GLY A 89 -4.81 -4.90 5.65
C GLY A 89 -3.83 -4.39 4.59
N TRP A 90 -4.41 -3.82 3.53
CA TRP A 90 -3.68 -3.23 2.42
C TRP A 90 -3.32 -1.76 2.68
N GLY A 91 -2.41 -1.21 1.89
CA GLY A 91 -1.94 0.16 1.96
C GLY A 91 -0.52 0.28 2.49
N VAL A 92 -0.20 1.43 3.11
CA VAL A 92 1.05 1.63 3.84
C VAL A 92 0.84 1.20 5.28
N ARG A 93 1.39 0.05 5.65
CA ARG A 93 1.17 -0.56 6.95
C ARG A 93 2.48 -0.84 7.68
N ARG A 94 2.36 -0.95 9.01
CA ARG A 94 3.42 -1.44 9.88
C ARG A 94 3.05 -2.82 10.37
N GLY A 95 4.02 -3.73 10.47
CA GLY A 95 3.77 -5.08 10.99
C GLY A 95 3.25 -5.05 12.43
N PHE A 96 2.29 -5.89 12.74
CA PHE A 96 1.71 -6.01 14.08
C PHE A 96 2.80 -6.35 15.12
N GLY A 97 2.94 -5.51 16.15
CA GLY A 97 3.91 -5.73 17.24
C GLY A 97 5.39 -5.53 16.86
N ARG A 98 5.71 -5.19 15.61
CA ARG A 98 7.10 -5.07 15.11
C ARG A 98 7.35 -3.70 14.51
N LYS A 99 7.88 -2.78 15.31
CA LYS A 99 8.18 -1.38 14.91
C LYS A 99 9.08 -1.25 13.66
N TRP A 100 9.81 -2.29 13.30
CA TRP A 100 10.82 -2.30 12.23
C TRP A 100 10.33 -2.89 10.91
N GLN A 101 9.07 -3.28 10.81
CA GLN A 101 8.48 -3.82 9.58
C GLN A 101 7.52 -2.83 8.94
N ARG A 102 7.72 -2.59 7.65
CA ARG A 102 6.79 -1.80 6.83
C ARG A 102 6.34 -2.62 5.63
N ALA A 103 5.08 -2.49 5.29
CA ALA A 103 4.52 -3.09 4.08
C ALA A 103 3.87 -2.00 3.21
N TYR A 104 4.14 -2.08 1.94
CA TYR A 104 3.54 -1.27 0.90
C TYR A 104 2.84 -2.21 -0.06
N ASN A 105 1.51 -2.31 0.01
CA ASN A 105 0.75 -3.20 -0.83
C ASN A 105 -0.60 -2.58 -1.21
N VAL A 106 -1.04 -2.83 -2.43
CA VAL A 106 -2.37 -2.41 -2.91
C VAL A 106 -3.30 -3.61 -2.98
N SER A 107 -2.79 -4.75 -3.45
CA SER A 107 -3.58 -5.99 -3.61
C SER A 107 -2.67 -7.21 -3.61
N GLY A 108 -3.27 -8.40 -3.44
CA GLY A 108 -2.58 -9.67 -3.50
C GLY A 108 -1.94 -10.11 -2.18
N ASN A 109 -1.23 -11.23 -2.25
CA ASN A 109 -0.63 -11.93 -1.11
C ASN A 109 0.83 -12.36 -1.38
N ILE A 110 1.43 -11.87 -2.45
CA ILE A 110 2.85 -12.12 -2.80
C ILE A 110 3.58 -10.78 -2.78
N GLY A 111 4.79 -10.76 -2.25
CA GLY A 111 5.59 -9.55 -2.18
C GLY A 111 7.08 -9.82 -2.12
N LEU A 112 7.85 -8.80 -2.52
CA LEU A 112 9.27 -8.72 -2.32
C LEU A 112 9.54 -8.26 -0.88
N GLN A 113 10.13 -9.11 -0.08
CA GLN A 113 10.60 -8.77 1.28
C GLN A 113 12.07 -8.37 1.20
N LEU A 114 12.38 -7.20 1.71
CA LEU A 114 13.73 -6.70 1.86
C LEU A 114 14.14 -6.74 3.33
N TYR A 115 15.37 -7.16 3.57
CA TYR A 115 16.05 -7.06 4.85
C TYR A 115 17.16 -6.02 4.70
N LEU A 116 17.06 -4.95 5.47
CA LEU A 116 18.01 -3.84 5.39
C LEU A 116 19.11 -3.99 6.44
N THR A 117 20.28 -3.43 6.16
CA THR A 117 21.46 -3.45 7.05
C THR A 117 21.19 -2.80 8.41
N ASN A 118 20.22 -1.88 8.47
CA ASN A 118 19.77 -1.24 9.73
C ASN A 118 18.74 -2.06 10.52
N GLY A 119 18.54 -3.34 10.18
CA GLY A 119 17.59 -4.24 10.81
C GLY A 119 16.11 -4.03 10.41
N LYS A 120 15.82 -3.04 9.57
CA LYS A 120 14.45 -2.80 9.10
C LYS A 120 14.07 -3.80 8.02
N LYS A 121 12.80 -4.16 8.00
CA LYS A 121 12.21 -5.02 6.97
C LYS A 121 11.17 -4.23 6.20
N VAL A 122 11.23 -4.32 4.87
CA VAL A 122 10.29 -3.64 3.97
C VAL A 122 9.70 -4.66 3.02
N LEU A 123 8.39 -4.71 2.92
CA LEU A 123 7.67 -5.58 2.00
C LEU A 123 7.00 -4.72 0.92
N PHE A 124 7.21 -5.07 -0.33
CA PHE A 124 6.50 -4.51 -1.48
C PHE A 124 5.60 -5.57 -2.08
N GLY A 125 4.28 -5.37 -2.00
CA GLY A 125 3.31 -6.23 -2.67
C GLY A 125 3.48 -6.18 -4.18
N THR A 126 3.50 -7.33 -4.84
CA THR A 126 3.67 -7.43 -6.28
C THR A 126 2.79 -8.49 -6.89
N GLN A 127 2.34 -8.25 -8.12
CA GLN A 127 1.68 -9.24 -8.97
C GLN A 127 2.65 -9.84 -10.01
N ARG A 128 3.86 -9.25 -10.13
CA ARG A 128 4.91 -9.67 -11.08
C ARG A 128 6.16 -10.15 -10.34
N SER A 129 5.99 -11.17 -9.51
CA SER A 129 7.06 -11.68 -8.64
C SER A 129 8.30 -12.12 -9.39
N GLN A 130 8.14 -12.79 -10.54
CA GLN A 130 9.28 -13.24 -11.36
C GLN A 130 10.07 -12.08 -11.96
N ALA A 131 9.37 -11.05 -12.49
CA ALA A 131 10.04 -9.89 -13.08
C ALA A 131 10.82 -9.09 -12.03
N ILE A 132 10.24 -8.91 -10.84
CA ILE A 132 10.91 -8.24 -9.73
C ILE A 132 12.12 -9.05 -9.24
N MET A 133 12.00 -10.39 -9.13
CA MET A 133 13.10 -11.24 -8.72
C MET A 133 14.26 -11.15 -9.70
N TYR A 134 13.96 -11.25 -11.01
CA TYR A 134 14.98 -11.10 -12.06
C TYR A 134 15.70 -9.75 -11.98
N ALA A 135 14.97 -8.64 -11.83
CA ALA A 135 15.56 -7.31 -11.70
C ALA A 135 16.42 -7.17 -10.44
N MET A 136 16.02 -7.79 -9.33
CA MET A 136 16.81 -7.82 -8.09
C MET A 136 18.11 -8.62 -8.27
N ASP A 137 18.04 -9.78 -8.91
CA ASP A 137 19.20 -10.62 -9.18
C ASP A 137 20.20 -9.91 -10.09
N GLU A 138 19.73 -9.25 -11.15
CA GLU A 138 20.55 -8.43 -12.03
C GLU A 138 21.24 -7.30 -11.27
N MET A 139 20.47 -6.52 -10.52
CA MET A 139 21.02 -5.43 -9.72
C MET A 139 22.09 -5.93 -8.74
N MET A 140 21.86 -7.07 -8.08
CA MET A 140 22.79 -7.59 -7.06
C MET A 140 24.01 -8.28 -7.65
N LYS A 141 23.94 -8.88 -8.85
CA LYS A 141 25.12 -9.40 -9.59
C LYS A 141 26.11 -8.30 -9.87
N LEU A 142 25.68 -7.16 -10.38
CA LEU A 142 26.55 -5.99 -10.59
C LEU A 142 27.27 -5.54 -9.32
N LYS A 143 26.63 -5.72 -8.13
CA LYS A 143 27.28 -5.44 -6.84
C LYS A 143 28.44 -6.40 -6.54
N SER A 144 28.31 -7.67 -6.88
CA SER A 144 29.34 -8.68 -6.60
C SER A 144 30.57 -8.50 -7.50
N GLU A 145 30.39 -8.02 -8.71
CA GLU A 145 31.48 -7.76 -9.66
C GLU A 145 32.29 -6.53 -9.26
N ILE A 146 31.62 -5.42 -8.88
CA ILE A 146 32.30 -4.20 -8.41
C ILE A 146 33.13 -4.44 -7.13
N ARG A 147 32.76 -5.41 -6.31
CA ARG A 147 33.44 -5.74 -5.04
C ARG A 147 34.71 -6.60 -5.25
N LYS A 148 34.95 -7.10 -6.47
CA LYS A 148 36.12 -7.91 -6.83
C LYS A 148 37.33 -7.10 -7.34
N TYR A 149 37.12 -5.81 -7.52
CA TYR A 149 38.17 -4.84 -7.89
C TYR A 149 38.38 -3.86 -6.74
#